data_bf0dcd8c6689633405f6efdd59ed4793
#
_entry.id   bf0dcd8c6689633405f6efdd59ed4793
#
_cell.length_a   1.000
_cell.length_b   1.000
_cell.length_c   1.000
_cell.angle_alpha   90.00
_cell.angle_beta   90.00
_cell.angle_gamma   90.00
#
_symmetry.space_group_name_H-M   'P 1'
#
loop_
_entity.id
_entity.type
_entity.pdbx_description
1 polymer ?
#
loop_
_entity_poly.entity_id
_entity_poly.type
_entity_poly.pdbx_seq_one_letter_code
_entity_poly.pdbx_strand_id
1 'polypeptide(L)'
;MPENSSDRIARAAGPLALYRARVASGVLRPDLRNDAELEQVHWATNRHRRTGGDWSTMRVFAFDHRMQLEQMPGYTPAKGGAFKELCLKAALQVQAGKPGYGILCDSRIGRDALHAASGTGLWIGRPAEWPGSRPLELE
;
A
#
# COMPACT_ATOMS: atom_id res chain seq x y z
N MET A 1 -1.69 -19.56 -14.45
CA MET A 1 -2.32 -18.80 -15.57
C MET A 1 -1.23 -18.04 -16.30
N PRO A 2 -1.19 -18.04 -17.63
CA PRO A 2 -0.23 -17.21 -18.36
C PRO A 2 -0.51 -15.73 -18.11
N GLU A 3 0.54 -14.98 -17.88
CA GLU A 3 0.48 -13.53 -17.68
C GLU A 3 0.03 -12.85 -18.97
N ASN A 4 -0.98 -11.99 -18.88
CA ASN A 4 -1.51 -11.30 -20.03
C ASN A 4 -0.56 -10.15 -20.45
N SER A 5 -0.63 -9.73 -21.74
CA SER A 5 0.23 -8.66 -22.27
C SER A 5 0.08 -7.33 -21.53
N SER A 6 -1.13 -7.01 -21.06
CA SER A 6 -1.40 -5.79 -20.30
C SER A 6 -0.70 -5.79 -18.94
N ASP A 7 -0.62 -6.95 -18.27
CA ASP A 7 0.09 -7.08 -16.99
C ASP A 7 1.60 -6.88 -17.17
N ARG A 8 2.18 -7.36 -18.28
CA ARG A 8 3.61 -7.14 -18.56
C ARG A 8 3.94 -5.66 -18.79
N ILE A 9 3.12 -4.95 -19.56
CA ILE A 9 3.29 -3.51 -19.80
C ILE A 9 3.09 -2.73 -18.52
N ALA A 10 2.06 -3.05 -17.73
CA ALA A 10 1.78 -2.37 -16.49
C ALA A 10 2.86 -2.63 -15.41
N ARG A 11 3.46 -3.83 -15.39
CA ARG A 11 4.58 -4.16 -14.50
C ARG A 11 5.82 -3.32 -14.82
N ALA A 12 6.11 -3.09 -16.11
CA ALA A 12 7.20 -2.22 -16.53
C ALA A 12 6.98 -0.76 -16.14
N ALA A 13 5.71 -0.32 -16.06
CA ALA A 13 5.31 1.02 -15.62
C ALA A 13 5.25 1.19 -14.08
N GLY A 14 5.46 0.11 -13.33
CA GLY A 14 5.55 0.13 -11.87
C GLY A 14 4.32 -0.42 -11.13
N PRO A 15 4.43 -0.57 -9.78
CA PRO A 15 3.44 -1.28 -8.97
C PRO A 15 2.03 -0.69 -9.01
N LEU A 16 1.91 0.63 -9.02
CA LEU A 16 0.61 1.30 -9.09
C LEU A 16 -0.07 1.10 -10.45
N ALA A 17 0.69 1.10 -11.53
CA ALA A 17 0.16 0.84 -12.86
C ALA A 17 -0.32 -0.62 -12.98
N LEU A 18 0.43 -1.56 -12.45
CA LEU A 18 0.04 -2.97 -12.40
C LEU A 18 -1.23 -3.18 -11.56
N TYR A 19 -1.33 -2.55 -10.39
CA TYR A 19 -2.52 -2.59 -9.56
C TYR A 19 -3.74 -2.06 -10.32
N ARG A 20 -3.64 -0.87 -10.91
CA ARG A 20 -4.71 -0.26 -11.71
C ARG A 20 -5.13 -1.10 -12.91
N ALA A 21 -4.16 -1.70 -13.61
CA ALA A 21 -4.46 -2.60 -14.72
C ALA A 21 -5.27 -3.82 -14.28
N ARG A 22 -4.94 -4.40 -13.12
CA ARG A 22 -5.66 -5.54 -12.55
C ARG A 22 -7.05 -5.19 -12.07
N VAL A 23 -7.23 -3.99 -11.51
CA VAL A 23 -8.56 -3.46 -11.18
C VAL A 23 -9.38 -3.24 -12.46
N ALA A 24 -8.81 -2.58 -13.46
CA ALA A 24 -9.48 -2.30 -14.72
C ALA A 24 -9.86 -3.57 -15.51
N SER A 25 -9.05 -4.62 -15.42
CA SER A 25 -9.33 -5.93 -16.05
C SER A 25 -10.31 -6.81 -15.25
N GLY A 26 -10.75 -6.36 -14.07
CA GLY A 26 -11.62 -7.13 -13.18
C GLY A 26 -10.94 -8.30 -12.45
N VAL A 27 -9.61 -8.44 -12.58
CA VAL A 27 -8.82 -9.44 -11.83
C VAL A 27 -8.78 -9.08 -10.34
N LEU A 28 -8.74 -7.77 -10.04
CA LEU A 28 -8.91 -7.25 -8.68
C LEU A 28 -10.20 -6.41 -8.65
N ARG A 29 -11.04 -6.65 -7.67
CA ARG A 29 -12.31 -5.95 -7.49
C ARG A 29 -12.38 -5.34 -6.09
N PRO A 30 -11.68 -4.24 -5.82
CA PRO A 30 -11.65 -3.61 -4.51
C PRO A 30 -13.02 -3.04 -4.09
N ASP A 31 -13.90 -2.77 -5.07
CA ASP A 31 -15.27 -2.27 -4.89
C ASP A 31 -16.26 -3.32 -4.38
N LEU A 32 -15.99 -4.61 -4.60
CA LEU A 32 -16.90 -5.69 -4.22
C LEU A 32 -16.68 -6.24 -2.81
N ARG A 33 -16.00 -5.52 -1.94
CA ARG A 33 -15.69 -5.93 -0.56
C ARG A 33 -15.00 -7.30 -0.46
N ASN A 34 -14.23 -7.68 -1.45
CA ASN A 34 -13.29 -8.80 -1.37
C ASN A 34 -12.03 -8.42 -0.58
N ASP A 35 -12.25 -7.66 0.50
CA ASP A 35 -11.18 -7.18 1.36
C ASP A 35 -10.36 -8.34 1.92
N ALA A 36 -11.02 -9.43 2.27
CA ALA A 36 -10.36 -10.64 2.77
C ALA A 36 -9.43 -11.26 1.73
N GLU A 37 -9.82 -11.29 0.46
CA GLU A 37 -9.02 -11.86 -0.62
C GLU A 37 -7.85 -10.95 -1.00
N LEU A 38 -8.06 -9.64 -1.07
CA LEU A 38 -7.00 -8.65 -1.24
C LEU A 38 -6.02 -8.65 -0.07
N GLU A 39 -6.53 -8.76 1.15
CA GLU A 39 -5.73 -8.92 2.36
C GLU A 39 -4.89 -10.20 2.32
N GLN A 40 -5.46 -11.32 1.90
CA GLN A 40 -4.74 -12.58 1.76
C GLN A 40 -3.60 -12.46 0.73
N VAL A 41 -3.86 -11.85 -0.43
CA VAL A 41 -2.83 -11.61 -1.45
C VAL A 41 -1.74 -10.68 -0.92
N HIS A 42 -2.13 -9.60 -0.25
CA HIS A 42 -1.21 -8.66 0.38
C HIS A 42 -0.32 -9.36 1.43
N TRP A 43 -0.91 -10.10 2.33
CA TRP A 43 -0.20 -10.85 3.37
C TRP A 43 0.69 -11.96 2.78
N ALA A 44 0.20 -12.72 1.82
CA ALA A 44 0.98 -13.77 1.17
C ALA A 44 2.21 -13.18 0.46
N THR A 45 2.03 -12.06 -0.26
CA THR A 45 3.13 -11.40 -0.99
C THR A 45 4.20 -10.85 -0.07
N ASN A 46 3.81 -10.34 1.10
CA ASN A 46 4.74 -9.69 2.03
C ASN A 46 5.29 -10.64 3.11
N ARG A 47 4.61 -11.76 3.39
CA ARG A 47 4.99 -12.72 4.43
C ARG A 47 6.38 -13.34 4.19
N HIS A 48 6.72 -13.63 2.95
CA HIS A 48 8.00 -14.25 2.60
C HIS A 48 9.22 -13.36 2.83
N ARG A 49 9.03 -12.08 3.06
CA ARG A 49 10.13 -11.13 3.29
C ARG A 49 10.56 -11.02 4.73
N ARG A 50 9.75 -11.48 5.68
CA ARG A 50 10.09 -11.43 7.11
C ARG A 50 11.17 -12.43 7.51
N THR A 51 11.42 -13.44 6.68
CA THR A 51 12.31 -14.57 7.01
C THR A 51 13.74 -14.39 6.50
N GLY A 52 14.06 -13.34 5.75
CA GLY A 52 15.37 -13.18 5.13
C GLY A 52 16.03 -11.81 5.27
N GLY A 53 15.45 -10.89 6.02
CA GLY A 53 15.96 -9.52 6.14
C GLY A 53 16.71 -9.30 7.44
N ASP A 54 17.97 -8.92 7.37
CA ASP A 54 18.64 -8.27 8.47
C ASP A 54 18.03 -6.88 8.66
N TRP A 55 17.24 -6.73 9.71
CA TRP A 55 16.53 -5.49 10.07
C TRP A 55 17.34 -4.62 11.03
N SER A 56 18.64 -4.75 11.04
CA SER A 56 19.53 -3.98 11.90
C SER A 56 19.36 -2.46 11.72
N THR A 57 18.94 -2.05 10.53
CA THR A 57 18.61 -0.64 10.23
C THR A 57 17.40 -0.57 9.33
N MET A 58 16.32 0.03 9.82
CA MET A 58 15.09 0.25 9.05
C MET A 58 14.75 1.73 8.95
N ARG A 59 14.43 2.18 7.74
CA ARG A 59 13.98 3.54 7.43
C ARG A 59 12.56 3.48 6.94
N VAL A 60 11.61 3.96 7.75
CA VAL A 60 10.18 3.91 7.45
C VAL A 60 9.66 5.31 7.17
N PHE A 61 9.03 5.48 6.01
CA PHE A 61 8.28 6.67 5.69
C PHE A 61 6.82 6.50 6.16
N ALA A 62 6.44 7.20 7.22
CA ALA A 62 5.11 7.16 7.80
C ALA A 62 4.19 8.19 7.14
N PHE A 63 3.12 7.75 6.50
CA PHE A 63 2.08 8.60 5.94
C PHE A 63 0.67 8.03 6.21
N ASP A 64 0.50 7.47 7.40
CA ASP A 64 -0.73 6.85 7.89
C ASP A 64 -1.74 7.87 8.46
N HIS A 65 -1.48 9.17 8.32
CA HIS A 65 -2.38 10.23 8.77
C HIS A 65 -3.76 10.10 8.11
N ARG A 66 -4.79 10.06 8.91
CA ARG A 66 -6.20 9.90 8.51
C ARG A 66 -6.99 11.16 8.83
N MET A 67 -7.36 11.35 10.10
CA MET A 67 -8.17 12.52 10.54
C MET A 67 -7.51 13.85 10.19
N GLN A 68 -6.21 13.97 10.37
CA GLN A 68 -5.48 15.21 10.05
C GLN A 68 -5.58 15.55 8.58
N LEU A 69 -5.52 14.55 7.71
CA LEU A 69 -5.64 14.74 6.27
C LEU A 69 -7.08 15.12 5.88
N GLU A 70 -8.08 14.47 6.49
CA GLU A 70 -9.50 14.74 6.26
C GLU A 70 -9.91 16.14 6.70
N GLN A 71 -9.24 16.71 7.72
CA GLN A 71 -9.49 18.06 8.22
C GLN A 71 -8.83 19.18 7.40
N MET A 72 -8.00 18.82 6.41
CA MET A 72 -7.33 19.83 5.58
C MET A 72 -8.33 20.56 4.66
N PRO A 73 -8.24 21.88 4.54
CA PRO A 73 -9.08 22.64 3.62
C PRO A 73 -9.00 22.10 2.19
N GLY A 74 -10.15 21.85 1.57
CA GLY A 74 -10.25 21.35 0.21
C GLY A 74 -9.94 19.85 0.06
N TYR A 75 -9.91 19.11 1.16
CA TYR A 75 -9.82 17.64 1.13
C TYR A 75 -10.99 17.03 0.36
N THR A 76 -10.68 16.01 -0.41
CA THR A 76 -11.66 15.04 -0.94
C THR A 76 -11.05 13.65 -0.86
N PRO A 77 -11.85 12.57 -0.79
CA PRO A 77 -11.32 11.21 -0.79
C PRO A 77 -10.36 10.93 -1.96
N ALA A 78 -10.70 11.42 -3.16
CA ALA A 78 -9.86 11.26 -4.34
C ALA A 78 -8.48 11.95 -4.19
N LYS A 79 -8.45 13.17 -3.63
CA LYS A 79 -7.19 13.87 -3.35
C LYS A 79 -6.38 13.16 -2.27
N GLY A 80 -7.05 12.65 -1.24
CA GLY A 80 -6.41 11.87 -0.18
C GLY A 80 -5.73 10.63 -0.74
N GLY A 81 -6.44 9.84 -1.55
CA GLY A 81 -5.88 8.66 -2.22
C GLY A 81 -4.71 9.02 -3.11
N ALA A 82 -4.85 10.04 -3.97
CA ALA A 82 -3.78 10.50 -4.85
C ALA A 82 -2.52 10.95 -4.08
N PHE A 83 -2.70 11.62 -2.95
CA PHE A 83 -1.59 11.99 -2.06
C PHE A 83 -0.86 10.76 -1.51
N LYS A 84 -1.59 9.75 -1.05
CA LYS A 84 -1.00 8.49 -0.55
C LYS A 84 -0.22 7.76 -1.65
N GLU A 85 -0.75 7.74 -2.87
CA GLU A 85 -0.03 7.19 -4.02
C GLU A 85 1.25 7.96 -4.34
N LEU A 86 1.24 9.28 -4.22
CA LEU A 86 2.43 10.11 -4.40
C LEU A 86 3.50 9.79 -3.33
N CYS A 87 3.07 9.61 -2.07
CA CYS A 87 3.95 9.18 -0.98
C CYS A 87 4.58 7.82 -1.27
N LEU A 88 3.80 6.85 -1.76
CA LEU A 88 4.34 5.55 -2.17
C LEU A 88 5.37 5.68 -3.29
N LYS A 89 5.10 6.49 -4.31
CA LYS A 89 6.06 6.74 -5.41
C LYS A 89 7.37 7.30 -4.87
N ALA A 90 7.31 8.27 -3.97
CA ALA A 90 8.49 8.84 -3.32
C ALA A 90 9.28 7.79 -2.53
N ALA A 91 8.57 6.96 -1.75
CA ALA A 91 9.20 5.87 -0.99
C ALA A 91 9.93 4.87 -1.91
N LEU A 92 9.32 4.50 -3.04
CA LEU A 92 9.92 3.59 -4.02
C LEU A 92 11.16 4.20 -4.69
N GLN A 93 11.13 5.49 -5.00
CA GLN A 93 12.29 6.20 -5.56
C GLN A 93 13.46 6.21 -4.58
N VAL A 94 13.19 6.49 -3.30
CA VAL A 94 14.23 6.50 -2.26
C VAL A 94 14.78 5.10 -1.99
N GLN A 95 13.90 4.10 -1.95
CA GLN A 95 14.30 2.71 -1.78
C GLN A 95 15.22 2.24 -2.91
N ALA A 96 14.87 2.52 -4.17
CA ALA A 96 15.65 2.16 -5.36
C ALA A 96 16.16 0.70 -5.34
N GLY A 97 15.32 -0.24 -4.90
CA GLY A 97 15.65 -1.66 -4.77
C GLY A 97 16.51 -2.04 -3.56
N LYS A 98 16.92 -1.09 -2.72
CA LYS A 98 17.73 -1.36 -1.53
C LYS A 98 16.88 -1.95 -0.39
N PRO A 99 17.44 -2.86 0.42
CA PRO A 99 16.76 -3.40 1.60
C PRO A 99 16.71 -2.37 2.74
N GLY A 100 15.87 -2.65 3.76
CA GLY A 100 15.80 -1.83 4.98
C GLY A 100 14.96 -0.56 4.84
N TYR A 101 14.14 -0.44 3.80
CA TYR A 101 13.17 0.63 3.63
C TYR A 101 11.75 0.13 3.82
N GLY A 102 10.88 1.00 4.32
CA GLY A 102 9.49 0.67 4.55
C GLY A 102 8.56 1.86 4.49
N ILE A 103 7.28 1.55 4.56
CA ILE A 103 6.20 2.53 4.69
C ILE A 103 5.30 2.14 5.87
N LEU A 104 4.70 3.15 6.51
CA LEU A 104 3.56 3.01 7.39
C LEU A 104 2.39 3.75 6.73
N CYS A 105 1.37 2.99 6.32
CA CYS A 105 0.23 3.51 5.56
C CYS A 105 -1.07 2.91 6.12
N ASP A 106 -2.13 3.72 6.16
CA ASP A 106 -3.46 3.28 6.58
C ASP A 106 -4.24 2.60 5.45
N SER A 107 -5.24 1.80 5.82
CA SER A 107 -6.14 1.13 4.88
C SER A 107 -7.37 1.98 4.49
N ARG A 108 -7.66 3.06 5.21
CA ARG A 108 -8.85 3.89 5.00
C ARG A 108 -8.69 4.84 3.80
N ILE A 109 -7.63 5.65 3.79
CA ILE A 109 -7.35 6.61 2.71
C ILE A 109 -6.31 6.05 1.75
N GLY A 110 -5.33 5.33 2.29
CA GLY A 110 -4.17 4.81 1.56
C GLY A 110 -4.31 3.39 1.02
N ARG A 111 -5.52 2.85 0.94
CA ARG A 111 -5.76 1.45 0.54
C ARG A 111 -5.08 1.08 -0.77
N ASP A 112 -5.24 1.88 -1.81
CA ASP A 112 -4.68 1.58 -3.12
C ASP A 112 -3.13 1.63 -3.09
N ALA A 113 -2.57 2.62 -2.38
CA ALA A 113 -1.14 2.71 -2.16
C ALA A 113 -0.61 1.50 -1.35
N LEU A 114 -1.33 1.10 -0.30
CA LEU A 114 -0.98 -0.05 0.54
C LEU A 114 -0.90 -1.35 -0.27
N HIS A 115 -1.92 -1.62 -1.09
CA HIS A 115 -1.94 -2.81 -1.95
C HIS A 115 -0.92 -2.74 -3.07
N ALA A 116 -0.71 -1.57 -3.67
CA ALA A 116 0.30 -1.37 -4.70
C ALA A 116 1.74 -1.51 -4.17
N ALA A 117 1.96 -1.29 -2.87
CA ALA A 117 3.25 -1.52 -2.24
C ALA A 117 3.62 -3.01 -2.12
N SER A 118 2.65 -3.92 -2.26
CA SER A 118 2.85 -5.36 -2.12
C SER A 118 3.85 -5.86 -3.17
N GLY A 119 4.84 -6.62 -2.73
CA GLY A 119 5.86 -7.20 -3.62
C GLY A 119 6.95 -6.23 -4.09
N THR A 120 6.96 -4.97 -3.65
CA THR A 120 7.94 -3.96 -4.08
C THR A 120 9.29 -4.02 -3.36
N GLY A 121 9.36 -4.75 -2.25
CA GLY A 121 10.56 -4.77 -1.42
C GLY A 121 10.51 -3.88 -0.19
N LEU A 122 9.53 -3.01 -0.10
CA LEU A 122 9.28 -2.23 1.09
C LEU A 122 8.75 -3.13 2.23
N TRP A 123 9.21 -2.85 3.45
CA TRP A 123 8.46 -3.28 4.63
C TRP A 123 7.16 -2.47 4.69
N ILE A 124 6.06 -3.13 5.01
CA ILE A 124 4.75 -2.49 5.05
C ILE A 124 4.17 -2.62 6.45
N GLY A 125 4.01 -1.49 7.12
CA GLY A 125 3.29 -1.36 8.37
C GLY A 125 1.90 -0.76 8.17
N ARG A 126 0.97 -1.17 9.05
CA ARG A 126 -0.38 -0.61 9.14
C ARG A 126 -0.66 -0.22 10.58
N PRO A 127 -1.39 0.87 10.84
CA PRO A 127 -1.94 1.14 12.14
C PRO A 127 -2.84 -0.03 12.57
N ALA A 128 -2.76 -0.40 13.84
CA ALA A 128 -3.59 -1.45 14.42
C ALA A 128 -4.81 -0.87 15.15
N GLU A 129 -4.81 0.42 15.42
CA GLU A 129 -5.80 1.08 16.27
C GLU A 129 -6.54 2.19 15.55
N TRP A 130 -7.79 2.43 15.96
CA TRP A 130 -8.51 3.64 15.62
C TRP A 130 -7.88 4.85 16.30
N PRO A 131 -7.57 5.95 15.57
CA PRO A 131 -6.97 7.14 16.14
C PRO A 131 -7.82 7.73 17.25
N GLY A 132 -7.21 7.88 18.42
CA GLY A 132 -7.86 8.50 19.57
C GLY A 132 -8.88 7.63 20.31
N SER A 133 -9.01 6.35 19.96
CA SER A 133 -9.90 5.41 20.66
C SER A 133 -9.46 5.22 22.11
N ARG A 134 -10.42 5.37 23.05
CA ARG A 134 -10.22 5.13 24.48
C ARG A 134 -11.50 4.57 25.09
N PRO A 135 -11.57 3.28 25.44
CA PRO A 135 -10.48 2.28 25.37
C PRO A 135 -10.02 2.01 23.93
N LEU A 136 -8.87 1.34 23.80
CA LEU A 136 -8.30 0.99 22.51
C LEU A 136 -9.27 0.16 21.67
N GLU A 137 -9.53 0.61 20.46
CA GLU A 137 -10.29 -0.11 19.44
C GLU A 137 -9.38 -0.46 18.26
N LEU A 138 -9.47 -1.69 17.78
CA LEU A 138 -8.70 -2.13 16.61
C LEU A 138 -9.39 -1.73 15.31
N GLU A 139 -8.58 -1.37 14.31
CA GLU A 139 -9.01 -1.04 12.96
C GLU A 139 -9.32 -2.30 12.13
#